data_8a9e0938033d38ba776878626ad18f5f
#
_entry.id   8a9e0938033d38ba776878626ad18f5f
#
_cell.length_a   1.000
_cell.length_b   1.000
_cell.length_c   1.000
_cell.angle_alpha   90.00
_cell.angle_beta   90.00
_cell.angle_gamma   90.00
#
_symmetry.space_group_name_H-M   'P 1'
#
loop_
_entity.id
_entity.type
_entity.pdbx_description
1 polymer ?
#
loop_
_entity_poly.entity_id
_entity_poly.type
_entity_poly.pdbx_seq_one_letter_code
_entity_poly.pdbx_strand_id
1 'polypeptide(L)'
;MSKDLLANRGKALEESFFAKQNEALRQRLRVTEETRATKEALAAASGIADDIVLEKLVALNIGSETLAAFSLVPLVAVAWADGSIDGKERSAVLSAAVEVGLSKQDISYQLLERWLAEPPTPALLANWKDYIDALSVTLSYQAKHALKLELMGRARAVAVAAGGFLGIGQKVSSAERAVLDELERAFS
;
A
#
# COMPACT_ATOMS: atom_id res chain seq x y z
N MET A 1 21.31 -30.40 52.47
CA MET A 1 20.51 -30.80 51.27
C MET A 1 19.50 -29.75 50.78
N SER A 2 18.78 -29.02 51.66
CA SER A 2 17.73 -28.07 51.21
C SER A 2 18.27 -26.75 50.61
N LYS A 3 19.43 -26.24 51.10
CA LYS A 3 20.02 -24.97 50.60
C LYS A 3 20.61 -25.08 49.19
N ASP A 4 21.19 -26.20 48.83
CA ASP A 4 21.80 -26.43 47.52
C ASP A 4 20.72 -26.58 46.42
N LEU A 5 19.57 -27.16 46.76
CA LEU A 5 18.43 -27.28 45.85
C LEU A 5 17.81 -25.91 45.52
N LEU A 6 17.70 -25.01 46.48
CA LEU A 6 17.20 -23.66 46.31
C LEU A 6 18.16 -22.78 45.49
N ALA A 7 19.46 -22.89 45.73
CA ALA A 7 20.49 -22.18 44.98
C ALA A 7 20.55 -22.62 43.50
N ASN A 8 20.47 -23.93 43.24
CA ASN A 8 20.43 -24.47 41.88
C ASN A 8 19.15 -24.06 41.14
N ARG A 9 18.01 -23.99 41.85
CA ARG A 9 16.74 -23.53 41.25
C ARG A 9 16.77 -22.04 40.95
N GLY A 10 17.36 -21.21 41.80
CA GLY A 10 17.59 -19.78 41.54
C GLY A 10 18.46 -19.56 40.32
N LYS A 11 19.58 -20.25 40.19
CA LYS A 11 20.48 -20.18 39.06
C LYS A 11 19.81 -20.60 37.73
N ALA A 12 19.06 -21.69 37.75
CA ALA A 12 18.32 -22.15 36.58
C ALA A 12 17.23 -21.14 36.12
N LEU A 13 16.56 -20.45 37.07
CA LEU A 13 15.60 -19.39 36.78
C LEU A 13 16.27 -18.15 36.18
N GLU A 14 17.42 -17.74 36.72
CA GLU A 14 18.22 -16.64 36.18
C GLU A 14 18.70 -16.96 34.76
N GLU A 15 19.26 -18.14 34.54
CA GLU A 15 19.70 -18.59 33.21
C GLU A 15 18.55 -18.60 32.21
N SER A 16 17.37 -19.09 32.61
CA SER A 16 16.18 -19.11 31.75
C SER A 16 15.64 -17.70 31.45
N PHE A 17 15.73 -16.79 32.42
CA PHE A 17 15.33 -15.39 32.24
C PHE A 17 16.27 -14.65 31.26
N PHE A 18 17.58 -14.80 31.43
CA PHE A 18 18.57 -14.22 30.54
C PHE A 18 18.48 -14.81 29.12
N ALA A 19 18.21 -16.10 28.97
CA ALA A 19 17.99 -16.73 27.66
C ALA A 19 16.78 -16.15 26.95
N LYS A 20 15.65 -15.95 27.66
CA LYS A 20 14.45 -15.30 27.10
C LYS A 20 14.69 -13.84 26.72
N GLN A 21 15.40 -13.08 27.56
CA GLN A 21 15.75 -11.69 27.21
C GLN A 21 16.65 -11.60 25.99
N ASN A 22 17.66 -12.47 25.89
CA ASN A 22 18.55 -12.52 24.72
C ASN A 22 17.80 -12.90 23.46
N GLU A 23 16.86 -13.85 23.52
CA GLU A 23 16.02 -14.23 22.38
C GLU A 23 15.11 -13.08 21.94
N ALA A 24 14.46 -12.40 22.90
CA ALA A 24 13.63 -11.24 22.61
C ALA A 24 14.43 -10.09 21.97
N LEU A 25 15.68 -9.87 22.44
CA LEU A 25 16.57 -8.87 21.85
C LEU A 25 16.99 -9.26 20.43
N ARG A 26 17.37 -10.51 20.20
CA ARG A 26 17.71 -11.01 18.85
C ARG A 26 16.54 -10.86 17.88
N GLN A 27 15.33 -11.19 18.33
CA GLN A 27 14.12 -11.03 17.51
C GLN A 27 13.85 -9.56 17.15
N ARG A 28 14.00 -8.64 18.12
CA ARG A 28 13.88 -7.19 17.85
C ARG A 28 14.92 -6.69 16.86
N LEU A 29 16.18 -7.08 17.04
CA LEU A 29 17.26 -6.70 16.10
C LEU A 29 16.99 -7.21 14.69
N ARG A 30 16.51 -8.45 14.56
CA ARG A 30 16.15 -9.03 13.27
C ARG A 30 15.01 -8.26 12.59
N VAL A 31 13.92 -7.97 13.30
CA VAL A 31 12.80 -7.19 12.78
C VAL A 31 13.25 -5.79 12.36
N THR A 32 14.11 -5.14 13.17
CA THR A 32 14.64 -3.80 12.82
C THR A 32 15.49 -3.85 11.55
N GLU A 33 16.32 -4.88 11.40
CA GLU A 33 17.16 -5.05 10.21
C GLU A 33 16.34 -5.34 8.96
N GLU A 34 15.33 -6.22 9.05
CA GLU A 34 14.39 -6.51 7.97
C GLU A 34 13.61 -5.26 7.54
N THR A 35 13.16 -4.44 8.50
CA THR A 35 12.49 -3.16 8.23
C THR A 35 13.43 -2.18 7.52
N ARG A 36 14.68 -2.06 7.97
CA ARG A 36 15.68 -1.19 7.35
C ARG A 36 15.95 -1.61 5.90
N ALA A 37 16.18 -2.89 5.66
CA ALA A 37 16.40 -3.42 4.31
C ALA A 37 15.20 -3.16 3.38
N THR A 38 13.97 -3.31 3.90
CA THR A 38 12.74 -3.02 3.14
C THR A 38 12.63 -1.54 2.80
N LYS A 39 12.94 -0.64 3.74
CA LYS A 39 12.94 0.82 3.52
C LYS A 39 13.98 1.22 2.46
N GLU A 40 15.19 0.67 2.53
CA GLU A 40 16.25 0.91 1.55
C GLU A 40 15.84 0.45 0.13
N ALA A 41 15.23 -0.73 0.02
CA ALA A 41 14.71 -1.24 -1.25
C ALA A 41 13.55 -0.38 -1.80
N LEU A 42 12.64 0.08 -0.93
CA LEU A 42 11.58 1.01 -1.31
C LEU A 42 12.12 2.36 -1.77
N ALA A 43 13.06 2.94 -1.05
CA ALA A 43 13.71 4.21 -1.42
C ALA A 43 14.35 4.12 -2.80
N ALA A 44 15.07 3.02 -3.07
CA ALA A 44 15.70 2.78 -4.36
C ALA A 44 14.67 2.60 -5.50
N ALA A 45 13.55 1.92 -5.24
CA ALA A 45 12.51 1.65 -6.24
C ALA A 45 11.62 2.86 -6.52
N SER A 46 11.31 3.68 -5.49
CA SER A 46 10.40 4.83 -5.58
C SER A 46 11.11 6.16 -5.86
N GLY A 47 12.41 6.26 -5.56
CA GLY A 47 13.14 7.53 -5.56
C GLY A 47 12.80 8.45 -4.38
N ILE A 48 12.03 7.98 -3.39
CA ILE A 48 11.64 8.76 -2.21
C ILE A 48 12.70 8.59 -1.12
N ALA A 49 13.11 9.71 -0.51
CA ALA A 49 14.06 9.76 0.61
C ALA A 49 13.36 10.09 1.95
N ASP A 50 12.06 10.39 1.95
CA ASP A 50 11.33 10.72 3.18
C ASP A 50 11.12 9.47 4.03
N ASP A 51 11.83 9.42 5.17
CA ASP A 51 11.86 8.27 6.07
C ASP A 51 10.49 7.98 6.71
N ILE A 52 9.70 9.02 7.00
CA ILE A 52 8.36 8.90 7.59
C ILE A 52 7.40 8.24 6.59
N VAL A 53 7.47 8.65 5.32
CA VAL A 53 6.66 8.05 4.25
C VAL A 53 7.05 6.59 4.04
N LEU A 54 8.35 6.28 3.99
CA LEU A 54 8.83 4.91 3.86
C LEU A 54 8.38 4.01 5.04
N GLU A 55 8.41 4.52 6.27
CA GLU A 55 7.89 3.81 7.45
C GLU A 55 6.39 3.49 7.33
N LYS A 56 5.59 4.45 6.88
CA LYS A 56 4.15 4.26 6.66
C LYS A 56 3.87 3.18 5.60
N LEU A 57 4.65 3.14 4.53
CA LEU A 57 4.53 2.12 3.49
C LEU A 57 4.88 0.74 4.04
N VAL A 58 5.98 0.60 4.78
CA VAL A 58 6.36 -0.66 5.43
C VAL A 58 5.30 -1.14 6.41
N ALA A 59 4.69 -0.22 7.18
CA ALA A 59 3.61 -0.53 8.11
C ALA A 59 2.35 -1.09 7.41
N LEU A 60 2.14 -0.75 6.15
CA LEU A 60 1.10 -1.32 5.28
C LEU A 60 1.54 -2.59 4.54
N ASN A 61 2.72 -3.12 4.84
CA ASN A 61 3.36 -4.22 4.10
C ASN A 61 3.59 -3.90 2.62
N ILE A 62 3.80 -2.62 2.27
CA ILE A 62 4.22 -2.21 0.95
C ILE A 62 5.74 -2.28 0.89
N GLY A 63 6.25 -3.11 -0.01
CA GLY A 63 7.67 -3.24 -0.33
C GLY A 63 7.92 -2.91 -1.81
N SER A 64 9.16 -3.01 -2.26
CA SER A 64 9.53 -2.77 -3.66
C SER A 64 8.74 -3.63 -4.65
N GLU A 65 8.42 -4.88 -4.28
CA GLU A 65 7.66 -5.83 -5.11
C GLU A 65 6.16 -5.50 -5.19
N THR A 66 5.61 -4.74 -4.23
CA THR A 66 4.20 -4.36 -4.17
C THR A 66 3.95 -2.89 -4.51
N LEU A 67 5.01 -2.13 -4.76
CA LEU A 67 4.93 -0.70 -5.07
C LEU A 67 4.09 -0.44 -6.34
N ALA A 68 4.17 -1.32 -7.34
CA ALA A 68 3.38 -1.19 -8.56
C ALA A 68 1.87 -1.33 -8.29
N ALA A 69 1.43 -2.23 -7.40
CA ALA A 69 0.04 -2.27 -6.96
C ALA A 69 -0.34 -1.00 -6.20
N PHE A 70 0.56 -0.50 -5.35
CA PHE A 70 0.32 0.72 -4.57
C PHE A 70 0.12 1.95 -5.46
N SER A 71 0.79 2.05 -6.60
CA SER A 71 0.55 3.11 -7.58
C SER A 71 -0.88 3.12 -8.16
N LEU A 72 -1.58 1.97 -8.12
CA LEU A 72 -2.94 1.80 -8.60
C LEU A 72 -4.03 1.94 -7.51
N VAL A 73 -3.66 2.29 -6.28
CA VAL A 73 -4.59 2.56 -5.16
C VAL A 73 -5.71 3.55 -5.53
N PRO A 74 -5.48 4.62 -6.30
CA PRO A 74 -6.54 5.50 -6.78
C PRO A 74 -7.66 4.80 -7.55
N LEU A 75 -7.32 3.82 -8.38
CA LEU A 75 -8.29 3.06 -9.16
C LEU A 75 -9.16 2.18 -8.23
N VAL A 76 -8.52 1.58 -7.22
CA VAL A 76 -9.23 0.81 -6.19
C VAL A 76 -10.16 1.70 -5.37
N ALA A 77 -9.70 2.91 -5.00
CA ALA A 77 -10.51 3.87 -4.25
C ALA A 77 -11.74 4.34 -5.05
N VAL A 78 -11.61 4.56 -6.35
CA VAL A 78 -12.73 4.91 -7.23
C VAL A 78 -13.71 3.73 -7.35
N ALA A 79 -13.20 2.51 -7.56
CA ALA A 79 -14.04 1.31 -7.65
C ALA A 79 -14.84 1.01 -6.36
N TRP A 80 -14.32 1.38 -5.19
CA TRP A 80 -15.01 1.24 -3.89
C TRP A 80 -15.82 2.48 -3.48
N ALA A 81 -15.93 3.51 -4.32
CA ALA A 81 -16.48 4.80 -3.92
C ALA A 81 -17.94 4.74 -3.43
N ASP A 82 -18.74 3.84 -3.96
CA ASP A 82 -20.14 3.63 -3.54
C ASP A 82 -20.30 2.51 -2.52
N GLY A 83 -19.19 1.87 -2.08
CA GLY A 83 -19.16 0.80 -1.08
C GLY A 83 -19.29 -0.61 -1.65
N SER A 84 -19.34 -0.76 -2.99
CA SER A 84 -19.38 -2.06 -3.67
C SER A 84 -18.58 -2.00 -4.98
N ILE A 85 -18.06 -3.12 -5.42
CA ILE A 85 -17.38 -3.24 -6.73
C ILE A 85 -18.18 -4.17 -7.63
N ASP A 86 -18.51 -3.71 -8.83
CA ASP A 86 -19.11 -4.56 -9.86
C ASP A 86 -18.03 -5.26 -10.73
N GLY A 87 -18.49 -6.18 -11.59
CA GLY A 87 -17.58 -6.95 -12.46
C GLY A 87 -16.89 -6.09 -13.53
N LYS A 88 -17.47 -4.95 -13.92
CA LYS A 88 -16.90 -4.05 -14.93
C LYS A 88 -15.81 -3.18 -14.32
N GLU A 89 -16.04 -2.63 -13.12
CA GLU A 89 -15.04 -1.88 -12.35
C GLU A 89 -13.83 -2.74 -12.04
N ARG A 90 -14.09 -3.95 -11.51
CA ARG A 90 -13.03 -4.93 -11.25
C ARG A 90 -12.21 -5.20 -12.53
N SER A 91 -12.88 -5.44 -13.66
CA SER A 91 -12.20 -5.69 -14.94
C SER A 91 -11.41 -4.48 -15.40
N ALA A 92 -11.94 -3.25 -15.24
CA ALA A 92 -11.26 -2.03 -15.64
C ALA A 92 -9.97 -1.81 -14.83
N VAL A 93 -10.01 -2.02 -13.51
CA VAL A 93 -8.81 -1.91 -12.66
C VAL A 93 -7.77 -2.95 -13.03
N LEU A 94 -8.16 -4.22 -13.22
CA LEU A 94 -7.24 -5.29 -13.61
C LEU A 94 -6.68 -5.11 -15.02
N SER A 95 -7.45 -4.54 -15.97
CA SER A 95 -6.95 -4.19 -17.29
C SER A 95 -5.91 -3.08 -17.21
N ALA A 96 -6.14 -2.04 -16.40
CA ALA A 96 -5.16 -0.99 -16.18
C ALA A 96 -3.85 -1.54 -15.54
N ALA A 97 -3.95 -2.56 -14.67
CA ALA A 97 -2.78 -3.24 -14.11
C ALA A 97 -1.95 -3.94 -15.19
N VAL A 98 -2.61 -4.62 -16.13
CA VAL A 98 -1.93 -5.27 -17.26
C VAL A 98 -1.28 -4.23 -18.19
N GLU A 99 -1.94 -3.09 -18.45
CA GLU A 99 -1.40 -2.00 -19.27
C GLU A 99 -0.11 -1.40 -18.69
N VAL A 100 0.04 -1.37 -17.36
CA VAL A 100 1.29 -0.94 -16.70
C VAL A 100 2.32 -2.07 -16.56
N GLY A 101 2.06 -3.24 -17.16
CA GLY A 101 3.00 -4.36 -17.24
C GLY A 101 2.89 -5.38 -16.12
N LEU A 102 1.86 -5.30 -15.25
CA LEU A 102 1.64 -6.35 -14.24
C LEU A 102 1.05 -7.61 -14.86
N SER A 103 1.57 -8.75 -14.48
CA SER A 103 1.07 -10.07 -14.85
C SER A 103 0.39 -10.73 -13.65
N LYS A 104 -0.47 -11.74 -13.91
CA LYS A 104 -1.18 -12.47 -12.84
C LYS A 104 -0.26 -13.19 -11.87
N GLN A 105 0.98 -13.46 -12.26
CA GLN A 105 1.98 -14.12 -11.42
C GLN A 105 2.66 -13.13 -10.44
N ASP A 106 2.56 -11.82 -10.70
CA ASP A 106 3.21 -10.80 -9.90
C ASP A 106 2.51 -10.64 -8.54
N ILE A 107 3.29 -10.48 -7.49
CA ILE A 107 2.77 -10.21 -6.14
C ILE A 107 1.92 -8.95 -6.13
N SER A 108 2.32 -7.92 -6.88
CA SER A 108 1.54 -6.69 -7.06
C SER A 108 0.15 -6.94 -7.65
N TYR A 109 0.04 -7.81 -8.65
CA TYR A 109 -1.27 -8.14 -9.25
C TYR A 109 -2.16 -8.88 -8.25
N GLN A 110 -1.62 -9.86 -7.52
CA GLN A 110 -2.36 -10.62 -6.51
C GLN A 110 -2.81 -9.73 -5.35
N LEU A 111 -1.97 -8.76 -4.93
CA LEU A 111 -2.34 -7.78 -3.91
C LEU A 111 -3.49 -6.88 -4.39
N LEU A 112 -3.45 -6.45 -5.65
CA LEU A 112 -4.52 -5.66 -6.26
C LEU A 112 -5.83 -6.46 -6.31
N GLU A 113 -5.80 -7.74 -6.71
CA GLU A 113 -6.97 -8.61 -6.68
C GLU A 113 -7.59 -8.73 -5.29
N ARG A 114 -6.76 -8.78 -4.25
CA ARG A 114 -7.22 -8.80 -2.85
C ARG A 114 -7.90 -7.49 -2.46
N TRP A 115 -7.34 -6.34 -2.82
CA TRP A 115 -7.98 -5.04 -2.57
C TRP A 115 -9.28 -4.85 -3.35
N LEU A 116 -9.48 -5.58 -4.45
CA LEU A 116 -10.74 -5.60 -5.20
C LEU A 116 -11.74 -6.65 -4.71
N ALA A 117 -11.32 -7.57 -3.86
CA ALA A 117 -12.19 -8.56 -3.22
C ALA A 117 -12.73 -8.08 -1.87
N GLU A 118 -11.92 -7.33 -1.13
CA GLU A 118 -12.23 -6.80 0.20
C GLU A 118 -11.88 -5.31 0.25
N PRO A 119 -12.75 -4.45 0.83
CA PRO A 119 -12.49 -3.02 0.90
C PRO A 119 -11.19 -2.75 1.67
N PRO A 120 -10.26 -2.00 1.08
CA PRO A 120 -9.00 -1.67 1.74
C PRO A 120 -9.24 -0.76 2.95
N THR A 121 -8.29 -0.76 3.88
CA THR A 121 -8.36 0.14 5.04
C THR A 121 -8.28 1.61 4.59
N PRO A 122 -8.95 2.55 5.29
CA PRO A 122 -8.85 3.98 4.98
C PRO A 122 -7.41 4.51 4.97
N ALA A 123 -6.50 3.87 5.72
CA ALA A 123 -5.09 4.20 5.74
C ALA A 123 -4.40 4.01 4.38
N LEU A 124 -4.91 3.11 3.52
CA LEU A 124 -4.29 2.82 2.23
C LEU A 124 -4.30 4.07 1.33
N LEU A 125 -5.44 4.72 1.17
CA LEU A 125 -5.57 5.94 0.37
C LEU A 125 -4.85 7.13 1.01
N ALA A 126 -4.91 7.27 2.35
CA ALA A 126 -4.22 8.33 3.06
C ALA A 126 -2.70 8.24 2.86
N ASN A 127 -2.12 7.06 3.02
CA ASN A 127 -0.67 6.86 2.82
C ASN A 127 -0.27 6.95 1.34
N TRP A 128 -1.19 6.64 0.41
CA TRP A 128 -0.94 6.90 -1.01
C TRP A 128 -0.81 8.41 -1.29
N LYS A 129 -1.61 9.26 -0.66
CA LYS A 129 -1.48 10.72 -0.80
C LYS A 129 -0.15 11.21 -0.25
N ASP A 130 0.24 10.76 0.95
CA ASP A 130 1.56 11.09 1.52
C ASP A 130 2.71 10.66 0.59
N TYR A 131 2.55 9.51 -0.07
CA TYR A 131 3.50 9.02 -1.07
C TYR A 131 3.58 9.96 -2.29
N ILE A 132 2.44 10.40 -2.84
CA ILE A 132 2.40 11.34 -3.97
C ILE A 132 3.00 12.69 -3.59
N ASP A 133 2.74 13.18 -2.39
CA ASP A 133 3.34 14.43 -1.89
C ASP A 133 4.87 14.31 -1.81
N ALA A 134 5.40 13.24 -1.22
CA ALA A 134 6.82 12.98 -1.14
C ALA A 134 7.47 12.80 -2.54
N LEU A 135 6.80 12.08 -3.43
CA LEU A 135 7.26 11.88 -4.80
C LEU A 135 7.26 13.20 -5.58
N SER A 136 6.29 14.07 -5.34
CA SER A 136 6.17 15.38 -5.98
C SER A 136 7.35 16.31 -5.69
N VAL A 137 8.05 16.10 -4.58
CA VAL A 137 9.28 16.86 -4.25
C VAL A 137 10.46 16.43 -5.13
N THR A 138 10.48 15.18 -5.58
CA THR A 138 11.58 14.61 -6.38
C THR A 138 11.36 14.75 -7.89
N LEU A 139 10.11 14.89 -8.33
CA LEU A 139 9.74 14.98 -9.74
C LEU A 139 9.84 16.38 -10.30
N SER A 140 10.25 16.51 -11.56
CA SER A 140 10.08 17.75 -12.31
C SER A 140 8.59 18.07 -12.50
N TYR A 141 8.27 19.35 -12.73
CA TYR A 141 6.89 19.77 -13.00
C TYR A 141 6.24 18.97 -14.15
N GLN A 142 7.00 18.74 -15.23
CA GLN A 142 6.51 17.98 -16.39
C GLN A 142 6.22 16.52 -16.02
N ALA A 143 7.11 15.87 -15.23
CA ALA A 143 6.92 14.51 -14.79
C ALA A 143 5.72 14.37 -13.83
N LYS A 144 5.56 15.30 -12.88
CA LYS A 144 4.38 15.37 -11.99
C LYS A 144 3.10 15.54 -12.80
N HIS A 145 3.08 16.42 -13.79
CA HIS A 145 1.91 16.66 -14.64
C HIS A 145 1.57 15.43 -15.48
N ALA A 146 2.57 14.77 -16.07
CA ALA A 146 2.36 13.53 -16.82
C ALA A 146 1.80 12.40 -15.94
N LEU A 147 2.35 12.20 -14.75
CA LEU A 147 1.85 11.23 -13.78
C LEU A 147 0.40 11.52 -13.38
N LYS A 148 0.07 12.80 -13.09
CA LYS A 148 -1.32 13.22 -12.80
C LYS A 148 -2.26 12.86 -13.95
N LEU A 149 -1.93 13.23 -15.17
CA LEU A 149 -2.78 12.98 -16.35
C LEU A 149 -3.02 11.48 -16.55
N GLU A 150 -1.97 10.68 -16.48
CA GLU A 150 -2.04 9.24 -16.67
C GLU A 150 -2.90 8.57 -15.61
N LEU A 151 -2.65 8.86 -14.35
CA LEU A 151 -3.35 8.27 -13.22
C LEU A 151 -4.83 8.70 -13.18
N MET A 152 -5.11 9.99 -13.36
CA MET A 152 -6.48 10.52 -13.40
C MET A 152 -7.24 10.01 -14.63
N GLY A 153 -6.56 9.80 -15.77
CA GLY A 153 -7.15 9.20 -16.96
C GLY A 153 -7.65 7.77 -16.68
N ARG A 154 -6.81 6.93 -16.06
CA ARG A 154 -7.18 5.58 -15.66
C ARG A 154 -8.28 5.55 -14.58
N ALA A 155 -8.18 6.39 -13.56
CA ALA A 155 -9.19 6.48 -12.49
C ALA A 155 -10.57 6.85 -13.06
N ARG A 156 -10.63 7.81 -14.00
CA ARG A 156 -11.87 8.16 -14.70
C ARG A 156 -12.39 7.04 -15.58
N ALA A 157 -11.52 6.25 -16.23
CA ALA A 157 -11.93 5.10 -17.00
C ALA A 157 -12.61 4.02 -16.15
N VAL A 158 -12.13 3.79 -14.92
CA VAL A 158 -12.79 2.89 -13.94
C VAL A 158 -14.18 3.43 -13.59
N ALA A 159 -14.32 4.71 -13.21
CA ALA A 159 -15.59 5.34 -12.90
C ALA A 159 -16.60 5.25 -14.06
N VAL A 160 -16.14 5.42 -15.31
CA VAL A 160 -17.00 5.30 -16.49
C VAL A 160 -17.41 3.85 -16.77
N ALA A 161 -16.57 2.87 -16.41
CA ALA A 161 -16.88 1.44 -16.60
C ALA A 161 -18.10 0.99 -15.78
N ALA A 162 -18.27 1.53 -14.54
CA ALA A 162 -19.44 1.31 -13.69
C ALA A 162 -20.72 1.91 -14.28
N GLY A 163 -20.64 3.10 -14.86
CA GLY A 163 -21.73 3.94 -15.30
C GLY A 163 -22.46 3.52 -16.58
N GLY A 164 -22.78 2.24 -16.80
CA GLY A 164 -23.34 1.84 -18.08
C GLY A 164 -24.36 0.71 -18.11
N PHE A 165 -25.35 0.70 -17.23
CA PHE A 165 -26.56 -0.12 -17.46
C PHE A 165 -27.67 0.80 -18.00
N LEU A 166 -28.02 0.63 -19.29
CA LEU A 166 -29.14 1.28 -20.01
C LEU A 166 -28.92 2.65 -20.70
N GLY A 167 -27.70 3.20 -20.77
CA GLY A 167 -27.49 4.41 -21.62
C GLY A 167 -28.22 5.69 -21.18
N ILE A 168 -28.85 5.70 -20.02
CA ILE A 168 -29.64 6.82 -19.46
C ILE A 168 -29.14 7.06 -18.03
N GLY A 169 -28.20 8.00 -17.84
CA GLY A 169 -27.72 8.39 -16.52
C GLY A 169 -26.33 9.02 -16.56
N GLN A 170 -25.95 9.69 -15.49
CA GLN A 170 -24.59 10.21 -15.33
C GLN A 170 -23.61 9.03 -15.33
N LYS A 171 -22.63 9.05 -16.24
CA LYS A 171 -21.62 7.97 -16.40
C LYS A 171 -20.70 7.80 -15.19
N VAL A 172 -20.71 8.74 -14.24
CA VAL A 172 -19.91 8.77 -13.02
C VAL A 172 -20.81 9.17 -11.86
N SER A 173 -20.89 8.39 -10.83
CA SER A 173 -21.68 8.65 -9.64
C SER A 173 -21.16 9.86 -8.84
N SER A 174 -21.95 10.38 -7.92
CA SER A 174 -21.51 11.45 -7.03
C SER A 174 -20.38 11.00 -6.08
N ALA A 175 -20.40 9.74 -5.65
CA ALA A 175 -19.38 9.17 -4.78
C ALA A 175 -18.04 9.03 -5.52
N GLU A 176 -18.04 8.45 -6.73
CA GLU A 176 -16.84 8.36 -7.58
C GLU A 176 -16.27 9.73 -7.91
N ARG A 177 -17.14 10.72 -8.19
CA ARG A 177 -16.71 12.10 -8.45
C ARG A 177 -16.01 12.70 -7.24
N ALA A 178 -16.55 12.50 -6.04
CA ALA A 178 -15.92 12.97 -4.80
C ALA A 178 -14.53 12.37 -4.60
N VAL A 179 -14.36 11.07 -4.89
CA VAL A 179 -13.04 10.40 -4.84
C VAL A 179 -12.10 10.95 -5.91
N LEU A 180 -12.58 11.14 -7.15
CA LEU A 180 -11.77 11.73 -8.22
C LEU A 180 -11.29 13.15 -7.87
N ASP A 181 -12.15 13.98 -7.28
CA ASP A 181 -11.81 15.34 -6.83
C ASP A 181 -10.78 15.30 -5.68
N GLU A 182 -10.86 14.30 -4.80
CA GLU A 182 -9.90 14.07 -3.73
C GLU A 182 -8.54 13.66 -4.26
N LEU A 183 -8.51 12.75 -5.25
CA LEU A 183 -7.29 12.32 -5.92
C LEU A 183 -6.62 13.47 -6.68
N GLU A 184 -7.40 14.31 -7.34
CA GLU A 184 -6.88 15.47 -8.08
C GLU A 184 -6.17 16.47 -7.16
N ARG A 185 -6.71 16.68 -5.94
CA ARG A 185 -6.11 17.55 -4.91
C ARG A 185 -4.76 17.03 -4.38
N ALA A 186 -4.52 15.73 -4.41
CA ALA A 186 -3.23 15.16 -4.02
C ALA A 186 -2.06 15.56 -4.95
N PHE A 187 -2.37 16.12 -6.12
CA PHE A 187 -1.38 16.62 -7.08
C PHE A 187 -1.28 18.17 -7.08
N SER A 188 -1.93 18.85 -6.17
CA SER A 188 -2.00 20.34 -6.15
C SER A 188 -0.80 20.97 -5.47
#